data_0db660884367ec7a5b4451134ff9d0ed
#
_entry.id   0db660884367ec7a5b4451134ff9d0ed
#
_cell.length_a   1.000
_cell.length_b   1.000
_cell.length_c   1.000
_cell.angle_alpha   90.00
_cell.angle_beta   90.00
_cell.angle_gamma   90.00
#
_symmetry.space_group_name_H-M   'P 1'
#
loop_
_entity.id
_entity.type
_entity.pdbx_description
1 polymer ?
#
loop_
_entity_poly.entity_id
_entity_poly.type
_entity_poly.pdbx_seq_one_letter_code
_entity_poly.pdbx_strand_id
1 'polypeptide(L)'
;VAAIMSIAGVPTMAQDLIARQARIDRKNKAVEQMSLKKIAEKENLENPASDLYAEWENKRTHASYVVPDNYKIDLRGFHMPTTSRVITSNFGPRWGRQHKGIDIKVYIGDTIRAAFSGKVRIVRYEAKGYGKYVIIRHNNGLETYYGHMSKQLVAENQIVKAGQPIGLGGNTGRSTGSHLHFETR
;
A
#
# COMPACT_ATOMS: atom_id res chain seq x y z
N VAL A 1 52.13 -26.93 -42.76
CA VAL A 1 51.24 -26.31 -41.78
C VAL A 1 50.55 -25.16 -42.48
N ALA A 2 49.30 -25.38 -42.95
CA ALA A 2 48.50 -24.31 -43.59
C ALA A 2 47.72 -23.60 -42.50
N ALA A 3 47.98 -22.29 -42.30
CA ALA A 3 47.19 -21.43 -41.45
C ALA A 3 45.92 -21.03 -42.20
N ILE A 4 44.76 -21.48 -41.70
CA ILE A 4 43.46 -21.03 -42.16
C ILE A 4 43.20 -19.68 -41.47
N MET A 5 43.45 -18.59 -42.21
CA MET A 5 42.98 -17.25 -41.78
C MET A 5 41.45 -17.22 -41.93
N SER A 6 40.74 -17.20 -40.80
CA SER A 6 39.32 -16.89 -40.74
C SER A 6 39.12 -15.41 -41.08
N ILE A 7 38.63 -15.12 -42.28
CA ILE A 7 38.21 -13.76 -42.66
C ILE A 7 36.90 -13.51 -41.93
N ALA A 8 36.95 -12.74 -40.85
CA ALA A 8 35.72 -12.19 -40.24
C ALA A 8 35.08 -11.27 -41.29
N GLY A 9 33.99 -11.76 -41.92
CA GLY A 9 33.28 -11.05 -42.97
C GLY A 9 32.78 -9.69 -42.48
N VAL A 10 33.08 -8.62 -43.19
CA VAL A 10 32.49 -7.29 -42.98
C VAL A 10 30.96 -7.45 -43.18
N PRO A 11 30.13 -7.02 -42.24
CA PRO A 11 28.68 -7.12 -42.38
C PRO A 11 28.24 -6.39 -43.63
N THR A 12 27.39 -7.05 -44.43
CA THR A 12 26.82 -6.42 -45.62
C THR A 12 25.88 -5.27 -45.20
N MET A 13 25.72 -4.24 -46.05
CA MET A 13 24.79 -3.10 -45.76
C MET A 13 23.40 -3.57 -45.34
N ALA A 14 22.90 -4.70 -45.88
CA ALA A 14 21.62 -5.28 -45.50
C ALA A 14 21.60 -5.79 -44.06
N GLN A 15 22.67 -6.43 -43.57
CA GLN A 15 22.81 -6.91 -42.20
C GLN A 15 22.89 -5.74 -41.22
N ASP A 16 23.53 -4.65 -41.59
CA ASP A 16 23.65 -3.43 -40.78
C ASP A 16 22.26 -2.72 -40.64
N LEU A 17 21.51 -2.65 -41.74
CA LEU A 17 20.13 -2.13 -41.73
C LEU A 17 19.20 -2.96 -40.87
N ILE A 18 19.26 -4.28 -40.95
CA ILE A 18 18.44 -5.20 -40.11
C ILE A 18 18.83 -5.03 -38.64
N ALA A 19 20.13 -4.96 -38.33
CA ALA A 19 20.58 -4.75 -36.95
C ALA A 19 20.13 -3.38 -36.39
N ARG A 20 20.17 -2.34 -37.23
CA ARG A 20 19.70 -1.00 -36.87
C ARG A 20 18.18 -0.98 -36.61
N GLN A 21 17.39 -1.61 -37.49
CA GLN A 21 15.94 -1.74 -37.31
C GLN A 21 15.61 -2.49 -36.02
N ALA A 22 16.27 -3.61 -35.75
CA ALA A 22 16.07 -4.40 -34.53
C ALA A 22 16.42 -3.60 -33.24
N ARG A 23 17.40 -2.68 -33.29
CA ARG A 23 17.70 -1.78 -32.18
C ARG A 23 16.59 -0.74 -31.95
N ILE A 24 16.05 -0.18 -33.04
CA ILE A 24 14.93 0.78 -33.00
C ILE A 24 13.70 0.10 -32.42
N ASP A 25 13.35 -1.10 -32.87
CA ASP A 25 12.19 -1.86 -32.41
C ASP A 25 12.29 -2.21 -30.91
N ARG A 26 13.49 -2.63 -30.46
CA ARG A 26 13.74 -2.87 -29.02
C ARG A 26 13.56 -1.59 -28.20
N LYS A 27 14.08 -0.46 -28.71
CA LYS A 27 13.93 0.85 -28.01
C LYS A 27 12.46 1.28 -27.94
N ASN A 28 11.72 1.15 -29.04
CA ASN A 28 10.30 1.47 -29.10
C ASN A 28 9.49 0.60 -28.12
N LYS A 29 9.75 -0.72 -28.13
CA LYS A 29 9.10 -1.65 -27.18
C LYS A 29 9.41 -1.32 -25.73
N ALA A 30 10.65 -0.93 -25.42
CA ALA A 30 11.01 -0.52 -24.05
C ALA A 30 10.30 0.77 -23.63
N VAL A 31 10.19 1.77 -24.53
CA VAL A 31 9.45 3.02 -24.28
C VAL A 31 7.96 2.75 -24.06
N GLU A 32 7.36 1.89 -24.88
CA GLU A 32 5.96 1.46 -24.74
C GLU A 32 5.71 0.76 -23.39
N GLN A 33 6.57 -0.19 -23.02
CA GLN A 33 6.49 -0.87 -21.71
C GLN A 33 6.62 0.12 -20.52
N MET A 34 7.51 1.11 -20.64
CA MET A 34 7.64 2.15 -19.60
C MET A 34 6.39 3.03 -19.51
N SER A 35 5.76 3.36 -20.63
CA SER A 35 4.53 4.16 -20.63
C SER A 35 3.36 3.38 -20.04
N LEU A 36 3.18 2.11 -20.41
CA LEU A 36 2.15 1.23 -19.84
C LEU A 36 2.35 1.04 -18.33
N LYS A 37 3.59 0.87 -17.88
CA LYS A 37 3.92 0.78 -16.45
C LYS A 37 3.53 2.05 -15.70
N LYS A 38 3.82 3.23 -16.24
CA LYS A 38 3.43 4.52 -15.63
C LYS A 38 1.91 4.68 -15.55
N ILE A 39 1.18 4.25 -16.59
CA ILE A 39 -0.29 4.28 -16.61
C ILE A 39 -0.83 3.37 -15.51
N ALA A 40 -0.36 2.12 -15.44
CA ALA A 40 -0.77 1.16 -14.40
C ALA A 40 -0.43 1.64 -12.98
N GLU A 41 0.75 2.24 -12.79
CA GLU A 41 1.12 2.86 -11.51
C GLU A 41 0.16 4.00 -11.13
N LYS A 42 -0.23 4.84 -12.10
CA LYS A 42 -1.18 5.94 -11.87
C LYS A 42 -2.58 5.39 -11.52
N GLU A 43 -3.08 4.40 -12.26
CA GLU A 43 -4.37 3.76 -11.99
C GLU A 43 -4.40 3.11 -10.60
N ASN A 44 -3.34 2.41 -10.21
CA ASN A 44 -3.19 1.84 -8.87
C ASN A 44 -3.13 2.90 -7.76
N LEU A 45 -2.61 4.09 -8.04
CA LEU A 45 -2.64 5.19 -7.07
C LEU A 45 -4.05 5.79 -6.95
N GLU A 46 -4.82 5.85 -8.03
CA GLU A 46 -6.18 6.37 -8.03
C GLU A 46 -7.19 5.40 -7.43
N ASN A 47 -7.07 4.11 -7.72
CA ASN A 47 -7.92 3.04 -7.17
C ASN A 47 -7.08 1.82 -6.75
N PRO A 48 -6.45 1.86 -5.56
CA PRO A 48 -5.60 0.75 -5.08
C PRO A 48 -6.37 -0.57 -4.99
N ALA A 49 -5.77 -1.65 -5.49
CA ALA A 49 -6.32 -3.00 -5.47
C ALA A 49 -7.73 -3.11 -6.08
N SER A 50 -7.95 -2.48 -7.23
CA SER A 50 -9.23 -2.47 -7.96
C SER A 50 -9.69 -3.87 -8.41
N ASP A 51 -8.78 -4.83 -8.47
CA ASP A 51 -9.05 -6.25 -8.72
C ASP A 51 -9.75 -6.97 -7.56
N LEU A 52 -9.60 -6.47 -6.32
CA LEU A 52 -10.22 -7.04 -5.12
C LEU A 52 -11.46 -6.28 -4.66
N TYR A 53 -11.51 -4.98 -4.92
CA TYR A 53 -12.56 -4.08 -4.45
C TYR A 53 -13.37 -3.57 -5.63
N ALA A 54 -14.68 -3.79 -5.61
CA ALA A 54 -15.57 -3.45 -6.72
C ALA A 54 -15.53 -1.96 -7.08
N GLU A 55 -15.47 -1.07 -6.07
CA GLU A 55 -15.48 0.38 -6.27
C GLU A 55 -14.65 1.11 -5.20
N TRP A 56 -14.13 2.29 -5.59
CA TRP A 56 -13.60 3.23 -4.62
C TRP A 56 -14.75 3.98 -3.93
N GLU A 57 -14.85 3.84 -2.62
CA GLU A 57 -15.89 4.51 -1.85
C GLU A 57 -15.37 4.99 -0.49
N ASN A 58 -15.88 6.15 -0.06
CA ASN A 58 -15.54 6.76 1.23
C ASN A 58 -16.69 6.68 2.25
N LYS A 59 -17.77 5.95 1.96
CA LYS A 59 -18.99 5.97 2.77
C LYS A 59 -18.98 4.92 3.89
N ARG A 60 -18.64 3.69 3.58
CA ARG A 60 -18.69 2.56 4.52
C ARG A 60 -17.34 2.36 5.21
N THR A 61 -17.35 2.15 6.53
CA THR A 61 -16.13 1.81 7.28
C THR A 61 -15.54 0.50 6.78
N HIS A 62 -16.36 -0.49 6.51
CA HIS A 62 -15.94 -1.79 5.95
C HIS A 62 -16.32 -1.84 4.47
N ALA A 63 -15.33 -1.89 3.60
CA ALA A 63 -15.52 -2.10 2.16
C ALA A 63 -15.91 -3.56 1.87
N SER A 64 -16.69 -3.76 0.82
CA SER A 64 -16.92 -5.09 0.25
C SER A 64 -15.74 -5.45 -0.66
N TYR A 65 -15.25 -6.67 -0.54
CA TYR A 65 -14.13 -7.17 -1.35
C TYR A 65 -14.35 -8.64 -1.69
N VAL A 66 -13.71 -9.09 -2.76
CA VAL A 66 -13.67 -10.51 -3.18
C VAL A 66 -12.21 -10.93 -3.23
N VAL A 67 -11.87 -11.94 -2.45
CA VAL A 67 -10.50 -12.49 -2.44
C VAL A 67 -10.48 -13.76 -3.29
N PRO A 68 -9.67 -13.83 -4.36
CA PRO A 68 -9.42 -15.07 -5.09
C PRO A 68 -8.75 -16.13 -4.19
N ASP A 69 -9.06 -17.41 -4.39
CA ASP A 69 -8.60 -18.53 -3.54
C ASP A 69 -7.08 -18.59 -3.36
N ASN A 70 -6.31 -18.13 -4.35
CA ASN A 70 -4.83 -18.16 -4.35
C ASN A 70 -4.19 -16.77 -4.20
N TYR A 71 -4.93 -15.77 -3.68
CA TYR A 71 -4.39 -14.43 -3.55
C TYR A 71 -3.26 -14.38 -2.51
N LYS A 72 -2.11 -13.83 -2.92
CA LYS A 72 -0.93 -13.68 -2.06
C LYS A 72 -0.70 -12.21 -1.79
N ILE A 73 -0.76 -11.84 -0.52
CA ILE A 73 -0.48 -10.47 -0.08
C ILE A 73 1.03 -10.24 -0.06
N ASP A 74 1.49 -9.19 -0.76
CA ASP A 74 2.87 -8.75 -0.69
C ASP A 74 3.08 -7.83 0.51
N LEU A 75 3.89 -8.27 1.47
CA LEU A 75 4.21 -7.51 2.68
C LEU A 75 5.51 -6.68 2.56
N ARG A 76 6.16 -6.66 1.41
CA ARG A 76 7.35 -5.82 1.20
C ARG A 76 6.98 -4.34 1.33
N GLY A 77 7.89 -3.57 1.92
CA GLY A 77 7.65 -2.14 2.18
C GLY A 77 6.79 -1.86 3.40
N PHE A 78 6.51 -2.86 4.27
CA PHE A 78 5.86 -2.65 5.55
C PHE A 78 6.68 -1.68 6.41
N HIS A 79 5.99 -0.70 7.00
CA HIS A 79 6.53 0.22 7.99
C HIS A 79 5.72 0.12 9.29
N MET A 80 6.40 -0.02 10.42
CA MET A 80 5.70 -0.01 11.72
C MET A 80 4.91 1.30 11.91
N PRO A 81 3.62 1.21 12.27
CA PRO A 81 2.78 2.41 12.43
C PRO A 81 3.16 3.28 13.61
N THR A 82 3.97 2.77 14.54
CA THR A 82 4.42 3.46 15.75
C THR A 82 5.89 3.20 16.01
N THR A 83 6.54 4.05 16.82
CA THR A 83 7.89 3.78 17.36
C THR A 83 7.86 2.72 18.44
N SER A 84 6.78 2.66 19.23
CA SER A 84 6.55 1.61 20.22
C SER A 84 6.24 0.27 19.55
N ARG A 85 6.75 -0.80 20.14
CA ARG A 85 6.43 -2.20 19.74
C ARG A 85 5.71 -2.96 20.85
N VAL A 86 5.27 -2.25 21.90
CA VAL A 86 4.60 -2.87 23.04
C VAL A 86 3.13 -3.07 22.69
N ILE A 87 2.72 -4.33 22.54
CA ILE A 87 1.32 -4.73 22.34
C ILE A 87 0.66 -4.78 23.72
N THR A 88 -0.39 -4.01 23.91
CA THR A 88 -1.19 -3.96 25.15
C THR A 88 -2.42 -4.86 25.08
N SER A 89 -2.89 -5.20 23.87
CA SER A 89 -3.97 -6.17 23.68
C SER A 89 -3.85 -6.84 22.31
N ASN A 90 -4.00 -8.17 22.31
CA ASN A 90 -3.93 -8.98 21.09
C ASN A 90 -5.29 -9.03 20.35
N PHE A 91 -5.23 -9.41 19.08
CA PHE A 91 -6.40 -9.80 18.29
C PHE A 91 -7.07 -11.04 18.93
N GLY A 92 -8.39 -11.10 18.86
CA GLY A 92 -9.12 -12.28 19.31
C GLY A 92 -10.27 -11.97 20.28
N PRO A 93 -10.92 -13.00 20.84
CA PRO A 93 -12.06 -12.83 21.73
C PRO A 93 -11.62 -12.24 23.09
N ARG A 94 -12.33 -11.21 23.55
CA ARG A 94 -12.17 -10.66 24.90
C ARG A 94 -13.50 -10.13 25.44
N TRP A 95 -13.82 -10.46 26.68
CA TRP A 95 -15.04 -10.01 27.39
C TRP A 95 -16.33 -10.15 26.55
N GLY A 96 -16.50 -11.32 25.93
CA GLY A 96 -17.67 -11.62 25.09
C GLY A 96 -17.74 -10.87 23.75
N ARG A 97 -16.66 -10.23 23.31
CA ARG A 97 -16.57 -9.51 22.04
C ARG A 97 -15.27 -9.87 21.30
N GLN A 98 -15.31 -9.77 19.97
CA GLN A 98 -14.14 -9.92 19.12
C GLN A 98 -13.33 -8.61 19.08
N HIS A 99 -12.06 -8.66 19.49
CA HIS A 99 -11.08 -7.60 19.22
C HIS A 99 -10.52 -7.80 17.82
N LYS A 100 -10.80 -6.87 16.91
CA LYS A 100 -10.55 -7.01 15.47
C LYS A 100 -9.15 -6.58 15.04
N GLY A 101 -8.32 -6.14 15.96
CA GLY A 101 -6.96 -5.67 15.71
C GLY A 101 -6.04 -5.97 16.87
N ILE A 102 -4.92 -5.26 16.89
CA ILE A 102 -4.00 -5.22 18.03
C ILE A 102 -3.98 -3.80 18.60
N ASP A 103 -3.83 -3.69 19.91
CA ASP A 103 -3.62 -2.42 20.57
C ASP A 103 -2.13 -2.23 20.87
N ILE A 104 -1.54 -1.16 20.33
CA ILE A 104 -0.13 -0.83 20.48
C ILE A 104 -0.02 0.37 21.42
N LYS A 105 0.82 0.29 22.46
CA LYS A 105 1.02 1.39 23.38
C LYS A 105 1.58 2.61 22.67
N VAL A 106 0.90 3.74 22.82
CA VAL A 106 1.38 5.07 22.41
C VAL A 106 0.98 6.10 23.46
N TYR A 107 1.69 7.22 23.50
CA TYR A 107 1.27 8.39 24.27
C TYR A 107 0.45 9.35 23.39
N ILE A 108 -0.31 10.21 24.04
CA ILE A 108 -1.04 11.27 23.32
C ILE A 108 -0.01 12.19 22.65
N GLY A 109 -0.16 12.36 21.32
CA GLY A 109 0.77 13.14 20.50
C GLY A 109 1.86 12.34 19.80
N ASP A 110 2.07 11.07 20.14
CA ASP A 110 3.00 10.20 19.39
C ASP A 110 2.60 10.10 17.93
N THR A 111 3.58 10.13 17.04
CA THR A 111 3.32 10.07 15.60
C THR A 111 2.84 8.69 15.18
N ILE A 112 1.66 8.62 14.53
CA ILE A 112 1.13 7.46 13.86
C ILE A 112 1.46 7.55 12.36
N ARG A 113 1.95 6.45 11.77
CA ARG A 113 2.45 6.37 10.40
C ARG A 113 1.70 5.32 9.57
N ALA A 114 1.62 5.54 8.27
CA ALA A 114 1.05 4.58 7.33
C ALA A 114 1.92 3.31 7.26
N ALA A 115 1.30 2.14 7.40
CA ALA A 115 1.99 0.84 7.36
C ALA A 115 2.50 0.47 5.97
N PHE A 116 1.80 0.89 4.92
CA PHE A 116 2.20 0.74 3.52
C PHE A 116 1.84 2.00 2.73
N SER A 117 2.39 2.14 1.53
CA SER A 117 1.93 3.15 0.58
C SER A 117 0.51 2.82 0.10
N GLY A 118 -0.32 3.83 -0.12
CA GLY A 118 -1.70 3.64 -0.54
C GLY A 118 -2.50 4.94 -0.61
N LYS A 119 -3.81 4.82 -0.65
CA LYS A 119 -4.75 5.95 -0.71
C LYS A 119 -5.67 5.93 0.51
N VAL A 120 -5.78 7.07 1.16
CA VAL A 120 -6.64 7.26 2.34
C VAL A 120 -8.10 7.17 1.92
N ARG A 121 -8.81 6.17 2.46
CA ARG A 121 -10.21 5.93 2.13
C ARG A 121 -11.17 6.61 3.11
N ILE A 122 -10.86 6.58 4.39
CA ILE A 122 -11.72 7.15 5.44
C ILE A 122 -10.90 8.01 6.40
N VAL A 123 -11.43 9.18 6.75
CA VAL A 123 -10.96 10.05 7.84
C VAL A 123 -12.16 10.53 8.61
N ARG A 124 -12.48 9.89 9.76
CA ARG A 124 -13.73 10.14 10.50
C ARG A 124 -13.55 10.08 12.01
N TYR A 125 -14.65 10.38 12.69
CA TYR A 125 -14.80 10.24 14.13
C TYR A 125 -16.03 9.40 14.48
N GLU A 126 -15.83 8.38 15.32
CA GLU A 126 -16.87 7.49 15.84
C GLU A 126 -16.76 7.42 17.36
N ALA A 127 -17.64 8.15 18.08
CA ALA A 127 -17.55 8.32 19.51
C ALA A 127 -17.65 7.00 20.32
N LYS A 128 -18.45 6.04 19.84
CA LYS A 128 -18.69 4.74 20.53
C LYS A 128 -17.89 3.58 19.93
N GLY A 129 -16.92 3.87 19.05
CA GLY A 129 -16.08 2.90 18.34
C GLY A 129 -14.64 3.34 18.24
N TYR A 130 -14.14 3.48 17.02
CA TYR A 130 -12.73 3.78 16.69
C TYR A 130 -12.23 5.16 17.16
N GLY A 131 -13.09 6.08 17.66
CA GLY A 131 -12.71 7.45 17.94
C GLY A 131 -12.36 8.21 16.65
N LYS A 132 -11.35 9.04 16.68
CA LYS A 132 -10.75 9.59 15.45
C LYS A 132 -9.92 8.49 14.80
N TYR A 133 -10.26 8.16 13.56
CA TYR A 133 -9.63 7.05 12.86
C TYR A 133 -9.36 7.35 11.39
N VAL A 134 -8.41 6.62 10.84
CA VAL A 134 -8.03 6.66 9.43
C VAL A 134 -8.06 5.23 8.90
N ILE A 135 -8.56 5.04 7.67
CA ILE A 135 -8.45 3.78 6.92
C ILE A 135 -7.70 4.08 5.63
N ILE A 136 -6.71 3.25 5.33
CA ILE A 136 -5.91 3.34 4.12
C ILE A 136 -6.04 2.04 3.35
N ARG A 137 -6.37 2.13 2.04
CA ARG A 137 -6.30 1.01 1.10
C ARG A 137 -4.96 1.02 0.41
N HIS A 138 -4.34 -0.15 0.32
CA HIS A 138 -2.99 -0.35 -0.20
C HIS A 138 -3.01 -1.15 -1.50
N ASN A 139 -1.98 -0.94 -2.34
CA ASN A 139 -1.86 -1.65 -3.63
C ASN A 139 -1.66 -3.17 -3.48
N ASN A 140 -1.29 -3.65 -2.29
CA ASN A 140 -1.15 -5.08 -1.99
C ASN A 140 -2.46 -5.76 -1.57
N GLY A 141 -3.60 -5.09 -1.68
CA GLY A 141 -4.91 -5.63 -1.34
C GLY A 141 -5.36 -5.45 0.10
N LEU A 142 -4.48 -4.99 0.99
CA LEU A 142 -4.85 -4.74 2.38
C LEU A 142 -5.55 -3.39 2.56
N GLU A 143 -6.46 -3.33 3.52
CA GLU A 143 -6.84 -2.09 4.21
C GLU A 143 -6.27 -2.10 5.63
N THR A 144 -5.69 -0.96 6.03
CA THR A 144 -5.21 -0.77 7.42
C THR A 144 -6.04 0.29 8.13
N TYR A 145 -6.36 0.01 9.39
CA TYR A 145 -7.20 0.83 10.25
C TYR A 145 -6.37 1.37 11.40
N TYR A 146 -6.49 2.66 11.69
CA TYR A 146 -5.74 3.36 12.73
C TYR A 146 -6.74 4.11 13.61
N GLY A 147 -7.07 3.55 14.78
CA GLY A 147 -8.06 4.09 15.70
C GLY A 147 -7.50 4.86 16.88
N HIS A 148 -8.39 5.50 17.62
CA HIS A 148 -8.20 6.21 18.89
C HIS A 148 -7.24 7.41 18.83
N MET A 149 -7.01 7.97 17.62
CA MET A 149 -6.14 9.14 17.43
C MET A 149 -6.63 10.37 18.19
N SER A 150 -5.70 11.24 18.62
CA SER A 150 -6.01 12.59 19.09
C SER A 150 -6.21 13.57 17.92
N LYS A 151 -5.47 13.37 16.80
CA LYS A 151 -5.55 14.20 15.59
C LYS A 151 -5.26 13.36 14.35
N GLN A 152 -6.03 13.58 13.30
CA GLN A 152 -5.77 13.09 11.94
C GLN A 152 -4.99 14.17 11.18
N LEU A 153 -3.96 13.77 10.41
CA LEU A 153 -3.06 14.68 9.66
C LEU A 153 -3.21 14.53 8.15
N VAL A 154 -4.15 13.69 7.70
CA VAL A 154 -4.42 13.40 6.29
C VAL A 154 -5.90 13.61 5.97
N ALA A 155 -6.22 13.73 4.69
CA ALA A 155 -7.58 13.85 4.19
C ALA A 155 -8.00 12.61 3.38
N GLU A 156 -9.31 12.37 3.24
CA GLU A 156 -9.84 11.33 2.34
C GLU A 156 -9.34 11.57 0.91
N ASN A 157 -9.05 10.49 0.21
CA ASN A 157 -8.47 10.44 -1.14
C ASN A 157 -7.00 10.88 -1.25
N GLN A 158 -6.35 11.28 -0.16
CA GLN A 158 -4.93 11.60 -0.17
C GLN A 158 -4.09 10.35 -0.40
N ILE A 159 -3.11 10.42 -1.31
CA ILE A 159 -2.09 9.39 -1.49
C ILE A 159 -1.01 9.56 -0.42
N VAL A 160 -0.65 8.46 0.23
CA VAL A 160 0.36 8.41 1.28
C VAL A 160 1.42 7.37 0.98
N LYS A 161 2.65 7.60 1.44
CA LYS A 161 3.75 6.64 1.37
C LYS A 161 3.86 5.87 2.70
N ALA A 162 4.38 4.64 2.63
CA ALA A 162 4.77 3.88 3.82
C ALA A 162 5.66 4.75 4.74
N GLY A 163 5.39 4.75 6.04
CA GLY A 163 6.10 5.57 7.02
C GLY A 163 5.69 7.05 7.08
N GLN A 164 4.83 7.53 6.16
CA GLN A 164 4.33 8.91 6.21
C GLN A 164 3.47 9.13 7.47
N PRO A 165 3.65 10.26 8.22
CA PRO A 165 2.76 10.64 9.30
C PRO A 165 1.31 10.80 8.82
N ILE A 166 0.37 10.14 9.50
CA ILE A 166 -1.07 10.16 9.17
C ILE A 166 -1.95 10.64 10.32
N GLY A 167 -1.38 10.67 11.54
CA GLY A 167 -2.11 11.13 12.71
C GLY A 167 -1.23 11.14 13.95
N LEU A 168 -1.86 11.48 15.08
CA LEU A 168 -1.24 11.51 16.39
C LEU A 168 -1.97 10.56 17.34
N GLY A 169 -1.22 9.83 18.15
CA GLY A 169 -1.70 8.95 19.21
C GLY A 169 -2.68 9.66 20.14
N GLY A 170 -3.64 8.94 20.65
CA GLY A 170 -4.67 9.51 21.49
C GLY A 170 -5.41 8.48 22.33
N ASN A 171 -6.58 8.91 22.82
CA ASN A 171 -7.49 8.12 23.65
C ASN A 171 -8.95 8.46 23.33
N THR A 172 -9.28 8.65 22.02
CA THR A 172 -10.64 9.03 21.60
C THR A 172 -11.49 7.81 21.30
N GLY A 173 -12.83 7.99 21.31
CA GLY A 173 -13.77 6.91 21.07
C GLY A 173 -13.91 5.95 22.26
N ARG A 174 -14.16 4.66 22.00
CA ARG A 174 -14.26 3.64 23.05
C ARG A 174 -12.88 3.13 23.45
N SER A 175 -12.18 3.88 24.26
CA SER A 175 -10.84 3.58 24.75
C SER A 175 -10.71 3.90 26.24
N THR A 176 -9.98 3.09 26.98
CA THR A 176 -9.75 3.22 28.42
C THR A 176 -8.37 3.79 28.75
N GLY A 177 -7.50 3.96 27.75
CA GLY A 177 -6.15 4.48 27.93
C GLY A 177 -5.51 4.76 26.56
N SER A 178 -4.46 5.58 26.52
CA SER A 178 -3.83 5.96 25.27
C SER A 178 -3.16 4.75 24.56
N HIS A 179 -3.63 4.43 23.36
CA HIS A 179 -3.10 3.38 22.49
C HIS A 179 -3.47 3.63 21.04
N LEU A 180 -2.75 2.99 20.12
CA LEU A 180 -3.18 2.83 18.73
C LEU A 180 -3.91 1.49 18.60
N HIS A 181 -5.18 1.52 18.21
CA HIS A 181 -5.86 0.34 17.71
C HIS A 181 -5.52 0.16 16.23
N PHE A 182 -4.88 -0.95 15.87
CA PHE A 182 -4.40 -1.23 14.52
C PHE A 182 -5.00 -2.52 13.99
N GLU A 183 -5.64 -2.43 12.80
CA GLU A 183 -6.18 -3.60 12.08
C GLU A 183 -5.56 -3.72 10.69
N THR A 184 -5.49 -4.95 10.19
CA THR A 184 -5.26 -5.29 8.77
C THR A 184 -6.42 -6.15 8.29
N ARG A 185 -6.92 -5.83 7.13
CA ARG A 185 -8.05 -6.54 6.51
C ARG A 185 -7.79 -6.78 5.03
#